data_9a21209a609e110635b17442cb729a61
#
_entry.id   9a21209a609e110635b17442cb729a61
#
_cell.length_a   1.000
_cell.length_b   1.000
_cell.length_c   1.000
_cell.angle_alpha   90.00
_cell.angle_beta   90.00
_cell.angle_gamma   90.00
#
_symmetry.space_group_name_H-M   'P 1'
#
loop_
_entity.id
_entity.type
_entity.pdbx_description
1 polymer ?
#
loop_
_entity_poly.entity_id
_entity_poly.type
_entity_poly.pdbx_seq_one_letter_code
_entity_poly.pdbx_strand_id
1 'polypeptide(L)'
;MRFGLFCSPKADVPGFGPETGRGFFDYLDFNVEAEALGFHSSFSVEHHFSGWNQVSSTLMLLAASAMRTTTLRLGTAVIVPPWHNPVLLAEEAATLDLLSRGRLDLGIGKGYRHSEFKGFQIAPEEAEARFEEAVEVMTLAWTTRERFSHKGRFWHFEDIVVEPPPAQRPHPPLWVAAGNPHSIRRAAARGFNLILDQYASPATLGERIAIYRAEREASSGVFDPMQVTVARQLYVAKDSADKEAALVRQSEYTRRTINVSRDPSAKAGSHVLAYADKAGATEENALYGTPDEIVRMIEALRDAGVSYVLLTIAGGVDQLRRFAREIMPVFVREPTARAAE
;
A
#
# COMPACT_ATOMS: atom_id res chain seq x y z
N MET A 1 -2.30 2.87 18.40
CA MET A 1 -1.95 2.39 17.03
C MET A 1 -2.77 3.14 15.99
N ARG A 2 -2.36 3.14 14.72
CA ARG A 2 -3.16 3.63 13.59
C ARG A 2 -3.62 2.47 12.73
N PHE A 3 -4.84 2.60 12.18
CA PHE A 3 -5.40 1.65 11.24
C PHE A 3 -5.76 2.35 9.94
N GLY A 4 -5.36 1.76 8.84
CA GLY A 4 -5.73 2.15 7.50
C GLY A 4 -6.27 0.97 6.72
N LEU A 5 -6.63 1.20 5.47
CA LEU A 5 -7.10 0.18 4.55
C LEU A 5 -6.02 -0.17 3.53
N PHE A 6 -5.94 -1.44 3.17
CA PHE A 6 -5.23 -1.95 2.02
C PHE A 6 -6.28 -2.61 1.10
N CYS A 7 -6.79 -1.87 0.15
CA CYS A 7 -7.91 -2.33 -0.66
C CYS A 7 -7.76 -1.92 -2.13
N SER A 8 -8.41 -2.69 -2.99
CA SER A 8 -8.39 -2.46 -4.43
C SER A 8 -9.78 -2.74 -4.98
N PRO A 9 -10.39 -1.78 -5.68
CA PRO A 9 -11.66 -2.02 -6.34
C PRO A 9 -11.49 -2.95 -7.53
N LYS A 10 -12.60 -3.58 -7.89
CA LYS A 10 -12.76 -4.37 -9.11
C LYS A 10 -14.07 -3.97 -9.78
N ALA A 11 -14.10 -3.95 -11.10
CA ALA A 11 -15.35 -3.89 -11.80
C ALA A 11 -16.13 -5.21 -11.58
N ASP A 12 -17.41 -5.12 -11.28
CA ASP A 12 -18.21 -6.26 -10.83
C ASP A 12 -18.50 -7.28 -11.90
N VAL A 13 -18.69 -6.81 -13.12
CA VAL A 13 -19.16 -7.65 -14.23
C VAL A 13 -18.11 -7.73 -15.31
N PRO A 14 -17.75 -8.95 -15.78
CA PRO A 14 -16.96 -9.10 -16.99
C PRO A 14 -17.77 -8.55 -18.18
N GLY A 15 -17.23 -7.54 -18.88
CA GLY A 15 -17.88 -6.97 -20.06
C GLY A 15 -18.22 -5.47 -19.94
N PHE A 16 -18.93 -4.93 -20.91
CA PHE A 16 -19.19 -3.49 -21.06
C PHE A 16 -20.68 -3.19 -20.83
N GLY A 17 -21.18 -3.47 -19.63
CA GLY A 17 -22.53 -3.08 -19.22
C GLY A 17 -22.55 -1.77 -18.43
N PRO A 18 -23.72 -1.13 -18.28
CA PRO A 18 -23.86 0.11 -17.53
C PRO A 18 -23.51 -0.02 -16.04
N GLU A 19 -23.51 -1.22 -15.50
CA GLU A 19 -23.18 -1.51 -14.09
C GLU A 19 -21.71 -1.95 -13.88
N THR A 20 -20.91 -1.99 -14.93
CA THR A 20 -19.52 -2.48 -14.88
C THR A 20 -18.62 -1.66 -13.92
N GLY A 21 -19.01 -0.44 -13.58
CA GLY A 21 -18.29 0.43 -12.64
C GLY A 21 -18.73 0.33 -11.19
N ARG A 22 -19.70 -0.52 -10.83
CA ARG A 22 -20.28 -0.56 -9.48
C ARG A 22 -19.24 -0.77 -8.39
N GLY A 23 -18.34 -1.73 -8.55
CA GLY A 23 -17.29 -2.00 -7.55
C GLY A 23 -16.34 -0.82 -7.32
N PHE A 24 -16.21 0.10 -8.29
CA PHE A 24 -15.47 1.35 -8.11
C PHE A 24 -16.27 2.35 -7.25
N PHE A 25 -17.58 2.46 -7.45
CA PHE A 25 -18.44 3.29 -6.59
C PHE A 25 -18.51 2.73 -5.18
N ASP A 26 -18.68 1.43 -5.02
CA ASP A 26 -18.69 0.75 -3.73
C ASP A 26 -17.37 0.99 -2.97
N TYR A 27 -16.23 1.02 -3.68
CA TYR A 27 -14.94 1.38 -3.09
C TYR A 27 -14.88 2.84 -2.60
N LEU A 28 -15.46 3.77 -3.38
CA LEU A 28 -15.52 5.18 -2.96
C LEU A 28 -16.40 5.34 -1.71
N ASP A 29 -17.56 4.66 -1.67
CA ASP A 29 -18.45 4.65 -0.51
C ASP A 29 -17.79 4.00 0.71
N PHE A 30 -17.03 2.93 0.50
CA PHE A 30 -16.25 2.26 1.55
C PHE A 30 -15.19 3.19 2.17
N ASN A 31 -14.53 4.03 1.37
CA ASN A 31 -13.58 5.02 1.86
C ASN A 31 -14.26 6.13 2.69
N VAL A 32 -15.43 6.58 2.27
CA VAL A 32 -16.23 7.56 3.04
C VAL A 32 -16.63 6.98 4.39
N GLU A 33 -17.10 5.73 4.42
CA GLU A 33 -17.44 5.04 5.66
C GLU A 33 -16.22 4.83 6.55
N ALA A 34 -15.07 4.45 5.98
CA ALA A 34 -13.83 4.29 6.73
C ALA A 34 -13.38 5.59 7.38
N GLU A 35 -13.47 6.72 6.66
CA GLU A 35 -13.20 8.04 7.24
C GLU A 35 -14.11 8.35 8.42
N ALA A 36 -15.41 8.13 8.27
CA ALA A 36 -16.40 8.35 9.32
C ALA A 36 -16.17 7.47 10.56
N LEU A 37 -15.62 6.27 10.37
CA LEU A 37 -15.26 5.35 11.44
C LEU A 37 -13.87 5.61 12.06
N GLY A 38 -13.13 6.62 11.59
CA GLY A 38 -11.83 7.02 12.15
C GLY A 38 -10.62 6.24 11.62
N PHE A 39 -10.74 5.57 10.47
CA PHE A 39 -9.56 5.02 9.80
C PHE A 39 -8.65 6.16 9.31
N HIS A 40 -7.35 5.94 9.43
CA HIS A 40 -6.35 6.95 9.12
C HIS A 40 -6.10 7.14 7.63
N SER A 41 -6.17 6.05 6.86
CA SER A 41 -5.79 6.05 5.45
C SER A 41 -6.46 4.93 4.65
N SER A 42 -6.39 5.06 3.32
CA SER A 42 -6.73 4.01 2.37
C SER A 42 -5.65 3.92 1.30
N PHE A 43 -5.00 2.76 1.21
CA PHE A 43 -3.96 2.46 0.22
C PHE A 43 -4.52 1.53 -0.85
N SER A 44 -4.36 1.91 -2.12
CA SER A 44 -4.81 1.14 -3.28
C SER A 44 -3.62 0.64 -4.10
N VAL A 45 -3.80 -0.52 -4.74
CA VAL A 45 -2.78 -1.15 -5.59
C VAL A 45 -2.89 -0.65 -7.03
N GLU A 46 -1.81 -0.83 -7.80
CA GLU A 46 -1.81 -0.77 -9.25
C GLU A 46 -1.60 -2.16 -9.82
N HIS A 47 -2.52 -2.65 -10.66
CA HIS A 47 -2.39 -3.93 -11.35
C HIS A 47 -2.95 -3.88 -12.76
N HIS A 48 -2.19 -4.48 -13.67
CA HIS A 48 -2.52 -4.54 -15.09
C HIS A 48 -2.67 -5.99 -15.58
N PHE A 49 -3.38 -6.17 -16.67
CA PHE A 49 -3.47 -7.43 -17.44
C PHE A 49 -3.86 -8.67 -16.62
N SER A 50 -4.52 -8.48 -15.47
CA SER A 50 -4.89 -9.58 -14.58
C SER A 50 -6.10 -10.39 -15.07
N GLY A 51 -6.93 -9.83 -15.95
CA GLY A 51 -8.22 -10.39 -16.36
C GLY A 51 -9.29 -10.36 -15.26
N TRP A 52 -9.05 -9.65 -14.14
CA TRP A 52 -9.95 -9.58 -12.99
C TRP A 52 -10.60 -8.22 -12.81
N ASN A 53 -10.56 -7.38 -13.82
CA ASN A 53 -11.11 -6.04 -13.78
C ASN A 53 -10.60 -5.19 -12.60
N GLN A 54 -9.35 -5.43 -12.16
CA GLN A 54 -8.71 -4.65 -11.10
C GLN A 54 -8.39 -3.23 -11.57
N VAL A 55 -8.25 -2.33 -10.61
CA VAL A 55 -7.81 -0.96 -10.91
C VAL A 55 -6.40 -0.94 -11.50
N SER A 56 -6.24 -0.22 -12.58
CA SER A 56 -4.97 0.04 -13.27
C SER A 56 -4.57 1.52 -13.22
N SER A 57 -5.55 2.43 -13.16
CA SER A 57 -5.34 3.88 -13.06
C SER A 57 -5.57 4.35 -11.63
N THR A 58 -4.63 4.01 -10.76
CA THR A 58 -4.77 4.17 -9.30
C THR A 58 -4.84 5.63 -8.87
N LEU A 59 -4.00 6.52 -9.45
CA LEU A 59 -4.03 7.94 -9.09
C LEU A 59 -5.35 8.62 -9.48
N MET A 60 -5.96 8.23 -10.61
CA MET A 60 -7.28 8.72 -11.01
C MET A 60 -8.35 8.29 -10.02
N LEU A 61 -8.33 7.03 -9.55
CA LEU A 61 -9.24 6.54 -8.54
C LEU A 61 -9.07 7.27 -7.20
N LEU A 62 -7.83 7.51 -6.78
CA LEU A 62 -7.54 8.24 -5.56
C LEU A 62 -7.95 9.72 -5.66
N ALA A 63 -7.90 10.33 -6.84
CA ALA A 63 -8.44 11.67 -7.07
C ALA A 63 -9.96 11.70 -6.83
N ALA A 64 -10.71 10.70 -7.30
CA ALA A 64 -12.13 10.57 -6.98
C ALA A 64 -12.37 10.39 -5.47
N SER A 65 -11.55 9.58 -4.78
CA SER A 65 -11.61 9.42 -3.32
C SER A 65 -11.28 10.72 -2.58
N ALA A 66 -10.32 11.51 -3.08
CA ALA A 66 -9.93 12.80 -2.50
C ALA A 66 -11.08 13.79 -2.46
N MET A 67 -11.93 13.77 -3.50
CA MET A 67 -13.11 14.64 -3.59
C MET A 67 -14.27 14.20 -2.71
N ARG A 68 -14.26 12.97 -2.21
CA ARG A 68 -15.34 12.41 -1.35
C ARG A 68 -14.94 12.32 0.12
N THR A 69 -13.68 12.53 0.44
CA THR A 69 -13.12 12.46 1.80
C THR A 69 -12.40 13.76 2.16
N THR A 70 -12.23 14.03 3.45
CA THR A 70 -11.65 15.28 3.94
C THR A 70 -10.38 15.09 4.77
N THR A 71 -10.28 13.99 5.51
CA THR A 71 -9.21 13.70 6.46
C THR A 71 -8.47 12.40 6.15
N LEU A 72 -9.15 11.45 5.46
CA LEU A 72 -8.58 10.16 5.11
C LEU A 72 -7.34 10.36 4.21
N ARG A 73 -6.17 9.87 4.65
CA ARG A 73 -4.98 9.88 3.81
C ARG A 73 -5.12 8.85 2.69
N LEU A 74 -4.62 9.19 1.52
CA LEU A 74 -4.79 8.40 0.30
C LEU A 74 -3.43 7.89 -0.15
N GLY A 75 -3.27 6.59 -0.17
CA GLY A 75 -2.00 5.97 -0.48
C GLY A 75 -2.03 5.04 -1.70
N THR A 76 -0.86 4.80 -2.25
CA THR A 76 -0.64 3.72 -3.21
C THR A 76 0.20 2.60 -2.57
N ALA A 77 -0.13 1.34 -2.85
CA ALA A 77 0.64 0.21 -2.32
C ALA A 77 0.74 -0.94 -3.35
N VAL A 78 1.40 -0.69 -4.46
CA VAL A 78 2.21 0.48 -4.81
C VAL A 78 1.90 0.90 -6.24
N ILE A 79 2.26 2.15 -6.63
CA ILE A 79 2.47 2.52 -8.03
C ILE A 79 3.79 1.89 -8.49
N VAL A 80 3.87 1.55 -9.77
CA VAL A 80 5.05 0.90 -10.36
C VAL A 80 5.74 1.85 -11.36
N PRO A 81 6.63 2.76 -10.92
CA PRO A 81 7.26 3.75 -11.78
C PRO A 81 7.90 3.21 -13.07
N PRO A 82 8.44 1.97 -13.11
CA PRO A 82 8.93 1.39 -14.36
C PRO A 82 7.92 1.32 -15.51
N TRP A 83 6.60 1.30 -15.23
CA TRP A 83 5.54 1.31 -16.25
C TRP A 83 5.21 2.71 -16.79
N HIS A 84 5.64 3.76 -16.10
CA HIS A 84 5.22 5.15 -16.33
C HIS A 84 6.33 6.00 -16.95
N ASN A 85 5.93 7.08 -17.61
CA ASN A 85 6.83 8.21 -17.82
C ASN A 85 6.97 8.95 -16.47
N PRO A 86 8.19 9.08 -15.91
CA PRO A 86 8.37 9.62 -14.56
C PRO A 86 7.99 11.09 -14.42
N VAL A 87 8.04 11.88 -15.49
CA VAL A 87 7.59 13.30 -15.48
C VAL A 87 6.07 13.34 -15.39
N LEU A 88 5.36 12.59 -16.23
CA LEU A 88 3.89 12.51 -16.15
C LEU A 88 3.42 11.99 -14.79
N LEU A 89 4.08 10.96 -14.27
CA LEU A 89 3.76 10.42 -12.95
C LEU A 89 3.98 11.45 -11.83
N ALA A 90 5.04 12.28 -11.95
CA ALA A 90 5.29 13.35 -10.99
C ALA A 90 4.22 14.45 -11.05
N GLU A 91 3.75 14.82 -12.24
CA GLU A 91 2.67 15.80 -12.44
C GLU A 91 1.33 15.28 -11.91
N GLU A 92 0.98 14.02 -12.20
CA GLU A 92 -0.24 13.37 -11.70
C GLU A 92 -0.23 13.26 -10.17
N ALA A 93 0.88 12.86 -9.57
CA ALA A 93 1.02 12.76 -8.13
C ALA A 93 0.93 14.15 -7.45
N ALA A 94 1.56 15.17 -8.02
CA ALA A 94 1.47 16.54 -7.52
C ALA A 94 0.05 17.12 -7.64
N THR A 95 -0.64 16.83 -8.74
CA THR A 95 -2.04 17.22 -8.94
C THR A 95 -2.95 16.55 -7.91
N LEU A 96 -2.79 15.23 -7.67
CA LEU A 96 -3.54 14.52 -6.65
C LEU A 96 -3.22 15.04 -5.25
N ASP A 97 -1.96 15.37 -4.96
CA ASP A 97 -1.57 15.94 -3.67
C ASP A 97 -2.26 17.27 -3.39
N LEU A 98 -2.37 18.14 -4.39
CA LEU A 98 -3.14 19.38 -4.30
C LEU A 98 -4.64 19.13 -4.12
N LEU A 99 -5.25 18.26 -4.94
CA LEU A 99 -6.68 17.91 -4.85
C LEU A 99 -7.01 17.32 -3.48
N SER A 100 -6.13 16.50 -2.93
CA SER A 100 -6.28 15.92 -1.60
C SER A 100 -5.91 16.86 -0.45
N ARG A 101 -5.41 18.07 -0.73
CA ARG A 101 -4.91 19.02 0.28
C ARG A 101 -3.79 18.45 1.13
N GLY A 102 -2.81 17.79 0.48
CA GLY A 102 -1.63 17.24 1.14
C GLY A 102 -1.89 15.91 1.88
N ARG A 103 -2.88 15.12 1.45
CA ARG A 103 -3.18 13.81 2.02
C ARG A 103 -2.61 12.63 1.23
N LEU A 104 -1.83 12.87 0.18
CA LEU A 104 -1.22 11.81 -0.60
C LEU A 104 -0.05 11.16 0.16
N ASP A 105 -0.03 9.84 0.19
CA ASP A 105 1.09 8.96 0.57
C ASP A 105 1.47 8.12 -0.66
N LEU A 106 2.56 8.46 -1.33
CA LEU A 106 2.93 7.82 -2.59
C LEU A 106 3.79 6.58 -2.36
N GLY A 107 3.16 5.42 -2.32
CA GLY A 107 3.85 4.13 -2.29
C GLY A 107 4.31 3.72 -3.68
N ILE A 108 5.59 3.38 -3.81
CA ILE A 108 6.25 3.06 -5.06
C ILE A 108 6.95 1.70 -4.99
N GLY A 109 7.07 1.02 -6.12
CA GLY A 109 7.74 -0.27 -6.21
C GLY A 109 8.19 -0.58 -7.62
N LYS A 110 9.04 -1.58 -7.76
CA LYS A 110 9.62 -1.95 -9.07
C LYS A 110 8.81 -2.94 -9.89
N GLY A 111 7.65 -3.39 -9.36
CA GLY A 111 6.87 -4.44 -9.98
C GLY A 111 7.39 -5.86 -9.67
N TYR A 112 6.52 -6.85 -9.83
CA TYR A 112 6.88 -8.26 -9.59
C TYR A 112 6.07 -9.26 -10.43
N ARG A 113 4.98 -8.83 -11.08
CA ARG A 113 4.12 -9.71 -11.88
C ARG A 113 4.67 -9.89 -13.28
N HIS A 114 4.90 -11.13 -13.64
CA HIS A 114 5.41 -11.47 -14.98
C HIS A 114 4.50 -10.98 -16.12
N SER A 115 3.18 -11.10 -15.96
CA SER A 115 2.21 -10.63 -16.95
C SER A 115 2.28 -9.13 -17.21
N GLU A 116 2.61 -8.34 -16.20
CA GLU A 116 2.73 -6.88 -16.31
C GLU A 116 4.03 -6.51 -17.06
N PHE A 117 5.16 -7.12 -16.72
CA PHE A 117 6.41 -6.97 -17.46
C PHE A 117 6.24 -7.32 -18.94
N LYS A 118 5.61 -8.45 -19.22
CA LYS A 118 5.33 -8.89 -20.60
C LYS A 118 4.39 -7.92 -21.33
N GLY A 119 3.32 -7.46 -20.66
CA GLY A 119 2.33 -6.57 -21.25
C GLY A 119 2.88 -5.19 -21.60
N PHE A 120 3.75 -4.65 -20.75
CA PHE A 120 4.45 -3.37 -20.99
C PHE A 120 5.75 -3.52 -21.81
N GLN A 121 6.11 -4.75 -22.20
CA GLN A 121 7.35 -5.04 -22.96
C GLN A 121 8.62 -4.52 -22.26
N ILE A 122 8.66 -4.65 -20.94
CA ILE A 122 9.82 -4.27 -20.14
C ILE A 122 10.51 -5.55 -19.64
N ALA A 123 11.82 -5.64 -19.82
CA ALA A 123 12.60 -6.75 -19.31
C ALA A 123 12.64 -6.71 -17.77
N PRO A 124 12.33 -7.81 -17.05
CA PRO A 124 12.38 -7.83 -15.59
C PRO A 124 13.73 -7.41 -15.00
N GLU A 125 14.82 -7.66 -15.73
CA GLU A 125 16.19 -7.28 -15.36
C GLU A 125 16.41 -5.76 -15.34
N GLU A 126 15.59 -5.01 -16.07
CA GLU A 126 15.63 -3.54 -16.09
C GLU A 126 14.83 -2.89 -14.96
N ALA A 127 13.98 -3.66 -14.27
CA ALA A 127 13.03 -3.13 -13.29
C ALA A 127 13.69 -2.27 -12.20
N GLU A 128 14.81 -2.73 -11.65
CA GLU A 128 15.55 -2.00 -10.62
C GLU A 128 16.13 -0.68 -11.17
N ALA A 129 16.79 -0.74 -12.32
CA ALA A 129 17.42 0.44 -12.91
C ALA A 129 16.38 1.48 -13.36
N ARG A 130 15.26 1.03 -13.96
CA ARG A 130 14.13 1.91 -14.30
C ARG A 130 13.51 2.54 -13.06
N PHE A 131 13.30 1.76 -12.00
CA PHE A 131 12.77 2.27 -10.74
C PHE A 131 13.66 3.36 -10.15
N GLU A 132 14.98 3.13 -10.08
CA GLU A 132 15.91 4.11 -9.52
C GLU A 132 15.94 5.40 -10.33
N GLU A 133 16.01 5.32 -11.66
CA GLU A 133 16.01 6.48 -12.54
C GLU A 133 14.68 7.23 -12.49
N ALA A 134 13.55 6.52 -12.45
CA ALA A 134 12.24 7.16 -12.32
C ALA A 134 12.10 7.93 -11.00
N VAL A 135 12.53 7.34 -9.87
CA VAL A 135 12.48 7.99 -8.56
C VAL A 135 13.39 9.22 -8.50
N GLU A 136 14.55 9.16 -9.14
CA GLU A 136 15.45 10.31 -9.28
C GLU A 136 14.77 11.45 -10.04
N VAL A 137 14.21 11.16 -11.22
CA VAL A 137 13.51 12.16 -12.04
C VAL A 137 12.31 12.75 -11.31
N MET A 138 11.48 11.92 -10.67
CA MET A 138 10.33 12.39 -9.92
C MET A 138 10.74 13.31 -8.76
N THR A 139 11.77 12.93 -8.01
CA THR A 139 12.28 13.73 -6.88
C THR A 139 12.82 15.06 -7.38
N LEU A 140 13.60 15.05 -8.47
CA LEU A 140 14.11 16.26 -9.11
C LEU A 140 12.95 17.17 -9.56
N ALA A 141 11.95 16.61 -10.21
CA ALA A 141 10.76 17.31 -10.68
C ALA A 141 10.00 18.04 -9.57
N TRP A 142 9.88 17.45 -8.38
CA TRP A 142 9.16 18.07 -7.26
C TRP A 142 9.99 19.06 -6.45
N THR A 143 11.32 18.94 -6.46
CA THR A 143 12.22 19.75 -5.64
C THR A 143 12.84 20.92 -6.41
N THR A 144 12.94 20.81 -7.72
CA THR A 144 13.44 21.89 -8.60
C THR A 144 12.31 22.85 -8.95
N ARG A 145 12.59 24.16 -8.86
CA ARG A 145 11.63 25.23 -9.22
C ARG A 145 11.95 25.88 -10.55
N GLU A 146 13.08 25.53 -11.12
CA GLU A 146 13.58 26.02 -12.39
C GLU A 146 13.47 24.94 -13.46
N ARG A 147 13.70 25.31 -14.71
CA ARG A 147 13.81 24.35 -15.79
C ARG A 147 15.02 23.46 -15.56
N PHE A 148 14.87 22.18 -15.86
CA PHE A 148 15.94 21.20 -15.75
C PHE A 148 15.99 20.27 -16.95
N SER A 149 17.11 19.61 -17.12
CA SER A 149 17.30 18.54 -18.09
C SER A 149 17.75 17.27 -17.38
N HIS A 150 17.34 16.12 -17.90
CA HIS A 150 17.78 14.82 -17.44
C HIS A 150 18.22 13.96 -18.63
N LYS A 151 19.38 13.36 -18.53
CA LYS A 151 19.92 12.46 -19.54
C LYS A 151 20.30 11.13 -18.89
N GLY A 152 19.29 10.26 -18.75
CA GLY A 152 19.46 8.95 -18.16
C GLY A 152 19.59 7.82 -19.18
N ARG A 153 19.52 6.59 -18.67
CA ARG A 153 19.55 5.37 -19.48
C ARG A 153 18.22 5.14 -20.19
N PHE A 154 17.09 5.44 -19.52
CA PHE A 154 15.75 5.11 -19.99
C PHE A 154 14.95 6.35 -20.38
N TRP A 155 15.22 7.49 -19.74
CA TRP A 155 14.49 8.73 -20.01
C TRP A 155 15.43 9.89 -20.32
N HIS A 156 14.98 10.69 -21.26
CA HIS A 156 15.67 11.91 -21.69
C HIS A 156 14.67 13.07 -21.70
N PHE A 157 14.97 14.12 -20.96
CA PHE A 157 14.18 15.33 -20.91
C PHE A 157 15.12 16.54 -21.11
N GLU A 158 14.68 17.52 -21.90
CA GLU A 158 15.48 18.69 -22.17
C GLU A 158 14.65 19.94 -21.87
N ASP A 159 15.20 20.83 -21.02
CA ASP A 159 14.64 22.13 -20.65
C ASP A 159 13.15 22.07 -20.23
N ILE A 160 12.80 21.13 -19.34
CA ILE A 160 11.45 20.96 -18.82
C ILE A 160 11.27 21.61 -17.45
N VAL A 161 10.03 21.93 -17.10
CA VAL A 161 9.59 22.27 -15.75
C VAL A 161 8.34 21.47 -15.44
N VAL A 162 8.24 20.91 -14.22
CA VAL A 162 7.08 20.13 -13.80
C VAL A 162 6.09 21.01 -13.05
N GLU A 163 4.85 21.03 -13.50
CA GLU A 163 3.74 21.83 -12.99
C GLU A 163 2.47 20.97 -12.87
N PRO A 164 1.71 21.12 -11.76
CA PRO A 164 1.95 22.00 -10.61
C PRO A 164 2.97 21.42 -9.62
N PRO A 165 3.54 22.22 -8.70
CA PRO A 165 4.30 21.71 -7.58
C PRO A 165 3.36 21.04 -6.56
N PRO A 166 3.78 19.97 -5.83
CA PRO A 166 2.93 19.32 -4.84
C PRO A 166 2.64 20.22 -3.63
N ALA A 167 1.54 19.93 -2.92
CA ALA A 167 1.16 20.64 -1.68
C ALA A 167 2.15 20.32 -0.54
N GLN A 168 2.57 19.07 -0.40
CA GLN A 168 3.50 18.62 0.63
C GLN A 168 4.95 18.94 0.23
N ARG A 169 5.79 19.25 1.22
CA ARG A 169 7.19 19.65 0.99
C ARG A 169 8.16 18.70 1.70
N PRO A 170 9.28 18.33 1.08
CA PRO A 170 9.73 18.69 -0.29
C PRO A 170 8.90 18.03 -1.40
N HIS A 171 8.21 16.94 -1.10
CA HIS A 171 7.31 16.16 -1.96
C HIS A 171 6.36 15.31 -1.09
N PRO A 172 5.33 14.67 -1.64
CA PRO A 172 4.53 13.70 -0.88
C PRO A 172 5.41 12.63 -0.25
N PRO A 173 5.08 12.13 0.97
CA PRO A 173 5.82 11.04 1.58
C PRO A 173 5.92 9.85 0.64
N LEU A 174 7.14 9.36 0.39
CA LEU A 174 7.39 8.18 -0.41
C LEU A 174 7.42 6.94 0.48
N TRP A 175 6.65 5.92 0.08
CA TRP A 175 6.58 4.64 0.74
C TRP A 175 7.13 3.55 -0.18
N VAL A 176 7.94 2.63 0.33
CA VAL A 176 8.49 1.53 -0.46
C VAL A 176 8.11 0.19 0.14
N ALA A 177 7.59 -0.69 -0.70
CA ALA A 177 7.35 -2.07 -0.31
C ALA A 177 8.68 -2.85 -0.31
N ALA A 178 9.14 -3.26 0.86
CA ALA A 178 10.38 -4.03 1.00
C ALA A 178 10.28 -5.08 2.11
N GLY A 179 10.93 -6.23 1.94
CA GLY A 179 10.89 -7.33 2.91
C GLY A 179 12.27 -7.94 3.21
N ASN A 180 13.29 -7.69 2.39
CA ASN A 180 14.63 -8.16 2.66
C ASN A 180 15.51 -7.06 3.31
N PRO A 181 16.52 -7.43 4.12
CA PRO A 181 17.34 -6.47 4.86
C PRO A 181 18.02 -5.40 4.00
N HIS A 182 18.49 -5.75 2.81
CA HIS A 182 19.15 -4.81 1.90
C HIS A 182 18.20 -3.71 1.42
N SER A 183 17.01 -4.09 0.92
CA SER A 183 16.00 -3.14 0.45
C SER A 183 15.45 -2.27 1.59
N ILE A 184 15.32 -2.83 2.80
CA ILE A 184 14.89 -2.09 3.99
C ILE A 184 15.91 -1.00 4.34
N ARG A 185 17.21 -1.32 4.40
CA ARG A 185 18.26 -0.33 4.65
C ARG A 185 18.27 0.78 3.60
N ARG A 186 18.15 0.41 2.32
CA ARG A 186 18.11 1.41 1.23
C ARG A 186 16.92 2.36 1.36
N ALA A 187 15.74 1.84 1.68
CA ALA A 187 14.56 2.67 1.91
C ALA A 187 14.79 3.64 3.09
N ALA A 188 15.30 3.13 4.21
CA ALA A 188 15.59 3.90 5.41
C ALA A 188 16.65 5.00 5.16
N ALA A 189 17.77 4.67 4.52
CA ALA A 189 18.84 5.62 4.21
C ALA A 189 18.37 6.79 3.32
N ARG A 190 17.40 6.53 2.42
CA ARG A 190 16.80 7.55 1.54
C ARG A 190 15.68 8.34 2.21
N GLY A 191 15.31 8.02 3.45
CA GLY A 191 14.20 8.67 4.13
C GLY A 191 12.81 8.20 3.67
N PHE A 192 12.71 7.10 2.93
CA PHE A 192 11.44 6.55 2.49
C PHE A 192 10.78 5.74 3.59
N ASN A 193 9.47 5.87 3.71
CA ASN A 193 8.65 5.08 4.60
C ASN A 193 8.56 3.62 4.09
N LEU A 194 8.25 2.69 4.99
CA LEU A 194 8.30 1.27 4.71
C LEU A 194 6.90 0.63 4.74
N ILE A 195 6.58 -0.14 3.71
CA ILE A 195 5.41 -1.04 3.68
C ILE A 195 5.92 -2.47 3.80
N LEU A 196 5.56 -3.16 4.87
CA LEU A 196 5.86 -4.56 5.10
C LEU A 196 4.70 -5.46 4.65
N ASP A 197 5.05 -6.66 4.22
CA ASP A 197 4.11 -7.61 3.65
C ASP A 197 3.10 -8.17 4.66
N GLN A 198 2.04 -8.78 4.13
CA GLN A 198 0.92 -9.30 4.90
C GLN A 198 1.15 -10.70 5.49
N TYR A 199 2.28 -11.35 5.20
CA TYR A 199 2.50 -12.76 5.54
C TYR A 199 3.56 -12.99 6.62
N ALA A 200 4.40 -12.01 6.91
CA ALA A 200 5.47 -12.13 7.89
C ALA A 200 4.92 -12.27 9.33
N SER A 201 5.55 -13.15 10.13
CA SER A 201 5.22 -13.30 11.55
C SER A 201 5.54 -12.02 12.34
N PRO A 202 4.93 -11.79 13.52
CA PRO A 202 5.29 -10.68 14.39
C PRO A 202 6.80 -10.61 14.70
N ALA A 203 7.44 -11.75 14.95
CA ALA A 203 8.90 -11.81 15.19
C ALA A 203 9.71 -11.30 13.99
N THR A 204 9.39 -11.77 12.78
CA THR A 204 10.04 -11.31 11.54
C THR A 204 9.80 -9.82 11.30
N LEU A 205 8.60 -9.31 11.62
CA LEU A 205 8.31 -7.88 11.50
C LEU A 205 9.15 -7.07 12.48
N GLY A 206 9.30 -7.54 13.73
CA GLY A 206 10.15 -6.89 14.73
C GLY A 206 11.61 -6.76 14.27
N GLU A 207 12.17 -7.84 13.69
CA GLU A 207 13.52 -7.82 13.11
C GLU A 207 13.64 -6.79 11.97
N ARG A 208 12.66 -6.73 11.08
CA ARG A 208 12.65 -5.79 9.95
C ARG A 208 12.50 -4.33 10.40
N ILE A 209 11.65 -4.09 11.40
CA ILE A 209 11.48 -2.75 12.00
C ILE A 209 12.78 -2.32 12.69
N ALA A 210 13.47 -3.24 13.39
CA ALA A 210 14.76 -2.93 14.02
C ALA A 210 15.82 -2.54 12.99
N ILE A 211 15.91 -3.25 11.84
CA ILE A 211 16.80 -2.89 10.74
C ILE A 211 16.47 -1.51 10.19
N TYR A 212 15.20 -1.21 9.95
CA TYR A 212 14.77 0.08 9.44
C TYR A 212 15.10 1.20 10.44
N ARG A 213 14.77 1.01 11.73
CA ARG A 213 15.05 1.96 12.81
C ARG A 213 16.54 2.29 12.88
N ALA A 214 17.40 1.26 12.96
CA ALA A 214 18.84 1.45 13.07
C ALA A 214 19.39 2.29 11.92
N GLU A 215 18.96 2.03 10.70
CA GLU A 215 19.41 2.78 9.53
C GLU A 215 18.86 4.22 9.52
N ARG A 216 17.59 4.43 9.92
CA ARG A 216 16.99 5.76 10.03
C ARG A 216 17.71 6.61 11.08
N GLU A 217 17.98 6.04 12.25
CA GLU A 217 18.70 6.73 13.33
C GLU A 217 20.14 7.08 12.90
N ALA A 218 20.81 6.20 12.17
CA ALA A 218 22.15 6.46 11.62
C ALA A 218 22.15 7.55 10.54
N SER A 219 21.12 7.62 9.69
CA SER A 219 21.06 8.54 8.54
C SER A 219 20.50 9.92 8.89
N SER A 220 19.53 10.02 9.78
CA SER A 220 18.79 11.25 10.09
C SER A 220 18.59 11.55 11.56
N GLY A 221 19.02 10.64 12.44
CA GLY A 221 18.92 10.78 13.90
C GLY A 221 17.53 10.51 14.48
N VAL A 222 16.48 10.35 13.69
CA VAL A 222 15.10 10.21 14.17
C VAL A 222 14.38 9.05 13.49
N PHE A 223 13.76 8.20 14.30
CA PHE A 223 12.82 7.17 13.85
C PHE A 223 11.41 7.48 14.39
N ASP A 224 10.43 7.56 13.46
CA ASP A 224 9.01 7.60 13.81
C ASP A 224 8.38 6.24 13.49
N PRO A 225 7.77 5.53 14.46
CA PRO A 225 7.08 4.26 14.22
C PRO A 225 5.97 4.35 13.15
N MET A 226 5.43 5.53 12.90
CA MET A 226 4.43 5.76 11.85
C MET A 226 5.01 5.72 10.42
N GLN A 227 6.32 5.69 10.29
CA GLN A 227 7.01 5.51 9.00
C GLN A 227 7.06 4.04 8.54
N VAL A 228 6.57 3.10 9.35
CA VAL A 228 6.49 1.69 8.99
C VAL A 228 5.06 1.22 9.11
N THR A 229 4.51 0.72 8.02
CA THR A 229 3.19 0.08 8.03
C THR A 229 3.28 -1.39 7.63
N VAL A 230 2.33 -2.18 8.12
CA VAL A 230 2.21 -3.62 7.88
C VAL A 230 0.85 -3.91 7.28
N ALA A 231 0.78 -4.61 6.16
CA ALA A 231 -0.49 -5.09 5.64
C ALA A 231 -0.96 -6.34 6.40
N ARG A 232 -2.28 -6.46 6.61
CA ARG A 232 -2.93 -7.65 7.20
C ARG A 232 -4.31 -7.88 6.61
N GLN A 233 -4.63 -9.12 6.36
CA GLN A 233 -6.00 -9.51 6.04
C GLN A 233 -6.82 -9.62 7.32
N LEU A 234 -8.08 -9.16 7.28
CA LEU A 234 -8.97 -9.10 8.43
C LEU A 234 -10.32 -9.74 8.13
N TYR A 235 -10.78 -10.57 9.06
CA TYR A 235 -12.18 -11.03 9.14
C TYR A 235 -12.58 -11.25 10.59
N VAL A 236 -13.59 -10.52 11.05
CA VAL A 236 -14.15 -10.65 12.40
C VAL A 236 -15.19 -11.76 12.39
N ALA A 237 -14.80 -12.95 12.82
CA ALA A 237 -15.66 -14.12 12.83
C ALA A 237 -16.68 -14.08 13.98
N LYS A 238 -17.81 -14.76 13.80
CA LYS A 238 -18.83 -14.93 14.84
C LYS A 238 -18.44 -16.02 15.83
N ASP A 239 -17.87 -17.09 15.29
CA ASP A 239 -17.44 -18.30 16.02
C ASP A 239 -16.33 -19.03 15.24
N SER A 240 -15.88 -20.16 15.75
CA SER A 240 -14.82 -20.98 15.14
C SER A 240 -15.20 -21.52 13.77
N ALA A 241 -16.46 -21.92 13.56
CA ALA A 241 -16.90 -22.46 12.28
C ALA A 241 -16.91 -21.37 11.19
N ASP A 242 -17.35 -20.17 11.53
CA ASP A 242 -17.32 -19.01 10.64
C ASP A 242 -15.87 -18.59 10.31
N LYS A 243 -14.95 -18.65 11.30
CA LYS A 243 -13.51 -18.44 11.10
C LYS A 243 -12.92 -19.42 10.10
N GLU A 244 -13.16 -20.72 10.27
CA GLU A 244 -12.65 -21.77 9.40
C GLU A 244 -13.17 -21.59 7.97
N ALA A 245 -14.44 -21.33 7.78
CA ALA A 245 -15.03 -21.06 6.49
C ALA A 245 -14.43 -19.81 5.81
N ALA A 246 -14.13 -18.77 6.59
CA ALA A 246 -13.50 -17.55 6.08
C ALA A 246 -12.04 -17.80 5.67
N LEU A 247 -11.29 -18.58 6.43
CA LEU A 247 -9.92 -18.97 6.10
C LEU A 247 -9.84 -19.79 4.82
N VAL A 248 -10.78 -20.73 4.60
CA VAL A 248 -10.86 -21.49 3.34
C VAL A 248 -11.04 -20.55 2.14
N ARG A 249 -12.02 -19.63 2.22
CA ARG A 249 -12.24 -18.63 1.15
C ARG A 249 -11.01 -17.76 0.89
N GLN A 250 -10.32 -17.36 1.95
CA GLN A 250 -9.11 -16.55 1.87
C GLN A 250 -7.97 -17.31 1.19
N SER A 251 -7.73 -18.57 1.55
CA SER A 251 -6.70 -19.41 0.93
C SER A 251 -6.94 -19.62 -0.54
N GLU A 252 -8.18 -19.86 -0.96
CA GLU A 252 -8.56 -19.97 -2.37
C GLU A 252 -8.28 -18.68 -3.14
N TYR A 253 -8.67 -17.53 -2.58
CA TYR A 253 -8.41 -16.23 -3.19
C TYR A 253 -6.92 -15.95 -3.33
N THR A 254 -6.13 -16.21 -2.28
CA THR A 254 -4.68 -16.00 -2.27
C THR A 254 -3.98 -16.89 -3.29
N ARG A 255 -4.33 -18.19 -3.34
CA ARG A 255 -3.78 -19.13 -4.32
C ARG A 255 -4.05 -18.65 -5.75
N ARG A 256 -5.25 -18.21 -6.04
CA ARG A 256 -5.61 -17.68 -7.34
C ARG A 256 -4.79 -16.42 -7.69
N THR A 257 -4.63 -15.50 -6.75
CA THR A 257 -3.85 -14.25 -6.94
C THR A 257 -2.38 -14.54 -7.22
N ILE A 258 -1.80 -15.49 -6.48
CA ILE A 258 -0.41 -15.91 -6.65
C ILE A 258 -0.19 -16.55 -8.03
N ASN A 259 -1.08 -17.45 -8.45
CA ASN A 259 -0.95 -18.13 -9.73
C ASN A 259 -0.95 -17.19 -10.93
N VAL A 260 -1.74 -16.11 -10.88
CA VAL A 260 -1.74 -15.06 -11.93
C VAL A 260 -0.45 -14.24 -11.93
N SER A 261 0.26 -14.19 -10.81
CA SER A 261 1.47 -13.37 -10.65
C SER A 261 2.76 -14.10 -11.05
N ARG A 262 2.73 -15.44 -11.15
CA ARG A 262 3.92 -16.26 -11.42
C ARG A 262 4.30 -16.28 -12.90
N ASP A 263 5.60 -16.29 -13.14
CA ASP A 263 6.15 -16.77 -14.39
C ASP A 263 6.14 -18.31 -14.37
N PRO A 264 5.49 -18.99 -15.33
CA PRO A 264 5.50 -20.44 -15.40
C PRO A 264 6.89 -21.04 -15.58
N SER A 265 7.87 -20.28 -16.07
CA SER A 265 9.22 -20.72 -16.41
C SER A 265 10.29 -20.34 -15.38
N ALA A 266 9.99 -19.43 -14.43
CA ALA A 266 10.96 -18.89 -13.48
C ALA A 266 10.78 -19.39 -12.04
N LYS A 267 11.89 -19.58 -11.34
CA LYS A 267 11.90 -19.71 -9.87
C LYS A 267 11.47 -18.39 -9.24
N ALA A 268 10.74 -18.47 -8.11
CA ALA A 268 10.15 -17.33 -7.42
C ALA A 268 11.07 -16.10 -7.34
N GLY A 269 10.70 -15.01 -8.02
CA GLY A 269 11.53 -13.80 -8.15
C GLY A 269 11.27 -12.71 -7.11
N SER A 270 10.20 -12.80 -6.30
CA SER A 270 9.90 -11.83 -5.24
C SER A 270 9.68 -12.50 -3.90
N HIS A 271 9.97 -11.77 -2.80
CA HIS A 271 9.75 -12.30 -1.46
C HIS A 271 8.26 -12.58 -1.16
N VAL A 272 7.34 -11.86 -1.79
CA VAL A 272 5.89 -12.10 -1.67
C VAL A 272 5.52 -13.44 -2.30
N LEU A 273 6.08 -13.77 -3.46
CA LEU A 273 5.86 -15.06 -4.13
C LEU A 273 6.49 -16.24 -3.37
N ALA A 274 7.54 -16.00 -2.58
CA ALA A 274 8.18 -17.03 -1.76
C ALA A 274 7.27 -17.57 -0.63
N TYR A 275 6.31 -16.78 -0.14
CA TYR A 275 5.31 -17.26 0.83
C TYR A 275 4.28 -18.19 0.21
N ALA A 276 4.09 -18.12 -1.10
CA ALA A 276 3.15 -18.97 -1.82
C ALA A 276 3.50 -20.47 -1.76
N ASP A 277 4.77 -20.77 -1.60
CA ASP A 277 5.28 -22.14 -1.57
C ASP A 277 5.33 -22.69 -0.13
N LYS A 278 5.03 -21.86 0.86
CA LYS A 278 5.01 -22.25 2.28
C LYS A 278 3.58 -22.48 2.73
N ALA A 279 3.23 -23.74 2.99
CA ALA A 279 1.90 -24.11 3.49
C ALA A 279 1.56 -23.35 4.78
N GLY A 280 0.33 -22.84 4.87
CA GLY A 280 -0.17 -22.12 6.05
C GLY A 280 0.31 -20.69 6.22
N ALA A 281 1.31 -20.20 5.44
CA ALA A 281 1.89 -18.87 5.64
C ALA A 281 0.89 -17.71 5.44
N THR A 282 -0.13 -17.93 4.64
CA THR A 282 -1.17 -16.92 4.34
C THR A 282 -2.25 -16.89 5.41
N GLU A 283 -2.49 -18.01 6.11
CA GLU A 283 -3.50 -18.18 7.14
C GLU A 283 -2.97 -17.83 8.53
N GLU A 284 -1.74 -18.24 8.85
CA GLU A 284 -1.12 -18.08 10.17
C GLU A 284 -1.04 -16.64 10.65
N ASN A 285 -0.84 -15.69 9.74
CA ASN A 285 -0.67 -14.27 10.06
C ASN A 285 -1.85 -13.38 9.63
N ALA A 286 -2.95 -13.96 9.17
CA ALA A 286 -4.19 -13.26 8.92
C ALA A 286 -4.92 -12.97 10.24
N LEU A 287 -5.48 -11.77 10.39
CA LEU A 287 -6.29 -11.37 11.54
C LEU A 287 -7.72 -11.91 11.39
N TYR A 288 -7.85 -13.25 11.42
CA TYR A 288 -9.11 -13.96 11.29
C TYR A 288 -9.47 -14.61 12.64
N GLY A 289 -10.58 -14.20 13.22
CA GLY A 289 -11.02 -14.72 14.53
C GLY A 289 -12.16 -13.94 15.13
N THR A 290 -12.55 -14.35 16.34
CA THR A 290 -13.44 -13.56 17.18
C THR A 290 -12.77 -12.24 17.58
N PRO A 291 -13.51 -11.22 18.04
CA PRO A 291 -12.94 -9.96 18.48
C PRO A 291 -11.77 -10.13 19.46
N ASP A 292 -11.90 -10.98 20.47
CA ASP A 292 -10.85 -11.23 21.46
C ASP A 292 -9.61 -11.90 20.88
N GLU A 293 -9.77 -12.80 19.91
CA GLU A 293 -8.64 -13.43 19.20
C GLU A 293 -7.88 -12.38 18.38
N ILE A 294 -8.60 -11.51 17.66
CA ILE A 294 -8.00 -10.44 16.84
C ILE A 294 -7.30 -9.41 17.71
N VAL A 295 -7.87 -9.04 18.87
CA VAL A 295 -7.20 -8.17 19.84
C VAL A 295 -5.85 -8.73 20.25
N ARG A 296 -5.77 -10.03 20.64
CA ARG A 296 -4.48 -10.66 20.99
C ARG A 296 -3.49 -10.69 19.83
N MET A 297 -3.96 -10.92 18.60
CA MET A 297 -3.09 -10.89 17.41
C MET A 297 -2.53 -9.49 17.14
N ILE A 298 -3.34 -8.43 17.31
CA ILE A 298 -2.90 -7.04 17.14
C ILE A 298 -1.97 -6.63 18.29
N GLU A 299 -2.19 -7.11 19.52
CA GLU A 299 -1.27 -6.93 20.63
C GLU A 299 0.11 -7.52 20.32
N ALA A 300 0.17 -8.73 19.77
CA ALA A 300 1.43 -9.34 19.34
C ALA A 300 2.15 -8.51 18.23
N LEU A 301 1.41 -7.90 17.33
CA LEU A 301 1.97 -6.96 16.35
C LEU A 301 2.51 -5.68 17.03
N ARG A 302 1.75 -5.11 17.97
CA ARG A 302 2.17 -3.93 18.74
C ARG A 302 3.44 -4.21 19.54
N ASP A 303 3.51 -5.35 20.19
CA ASP A 303 4.65 -5.76 21.01
C ASP A 303 5.89 -6.05 20.16
N ALA A 304 5.71 -6.41 18.88
CA ALA A 304 6.77 -6.49 17.88
C ALA A 304 7.19 -5.10 17.32
N GLY A 305 6.58 -4.01 17.79
CA GLY A 305 6.92 -2.64 17.37
C GLY A 305 6.07 -2.07 16.23
N VAL A 306 5.02 -2.79 15.80
CA VAL A 306 4.08 -2.28 14.78
C VAL A 306 3.17 -1.24 15.40
N SER A 307 3.14 -0.06 14.82
CA SER A 307 2.28 1.05 15.25
C SER A 307 1.23 1.45 14.22
N TYR A 308 1.37 0.97 12.96
CA TYR A 308 0.47 1.28 11.87
C TYR A 308 0.16 0.02 11.05
N VAL A 309 -1.13 -0.31 10.93
CA VAL A 309 -1.60 -1.51 10.23
C VAL A 309 -2.55 -1.11 9.10
N LEU A 310 -2.29 -1.63 7.91
CA LEU A 310 -3.19 -1.54 6.75
C LEU A 310 -4.00 -2.82 6.64
N LEU A 311 -5.33 -2.71 6.67
CA LEU A 311 -6.24 -3.84 6.72
C LEU A 311 -6.90 -4.13 5.36
N THR A 312 -6.76 -5.35 4.87
CA THR A 312 -7.58 -5.89 3.79
C THR A 312 -8.80 -6.56 4.41
N ILE A 313 -9.93 -5.89 4.38
CA ILE A 313 -11.15 -6.33 5.06
C ILE A 313 -11.97 -7.24 4.15
N ALA A 314 -12.10 -8.50 4.52
CA ALA A 314 -12.98 -9.45 3.85
C ALA A 314 -14.42 -9.29 4.35
N GLY A 315 -15.42 -9.34 3.45
CA GLY A 315 -16.84 -9.25 3.82
C GLY A 315 -17.43 -7.84 3.85
N GLY A 316 -16.75 -6.85 3.31
CA GLY A 316 -17.30 -5.53 3.01
C GLY A 316 -17.55 -4.63 4.21
N VAL A 317 -18.49 -3.68 4.07
CA VAL A 317 -18.74 -2.60 5.04
C VAL A 317 -19.16 -3.08 6.43
N ASP A 318 -19.87 -4.20 6.52
CA ASP A 318 -20.28 -4.74 7.82
C ASP A 318 -19.09 -5.20 8.65
N GLN A 319 -18.08 -5.78 8.02
CA GLN A 319 -16.83 -6.15 8.69
C GLN A 319 -15.99 -4.94 9.08
N LEU A 320 -16.00 -3.89 8.24
CA LEU A 320 -15.37 -2.61 8.56
C LEU A 320 -15.99 -2.01 9.84
N ARG A 321 -17.33 -1.95 9.91
CA ARG A 321 -18.08 -1.45 11.08
C ARG A 321 -17.84 -2.30 12.33
N ARG A 322 -17.81 -3.63 12.17
CA ARG A 322 -17.52 -4.53 13.29
C ARG A 322 -16.14 -4.29 13.87
N PHE A 323 -15.11 -4.22 13.03
CA PHE A 323 -13.75 -3.91 13.48
C PHE A 323 -13.67 -2.55 14.20
N ALA A 324 -14.26 -1.52 13.62
CA ALA A 324 -14.26 -0.18 14.19
C ALA A 324 -14.98 -0.10 15.55
N ARG A 325 -16.05 -0.89 15.74
CA ARG A 325 -16.82 -0.89 16.98
C ARG A 325 -16.24 -1.82 18.04
N GLU A 326 -15.78 -3.01 17.66
CA GLU A 326 -15.49 -4.12 18.59
C GLU A 326 -13.99 -4.25 18.92
N ILE A 327 -13.09 -3.75 18.04
CA ILE A 327 -11.65 -3.99 18.17
C ILE A 327 -10.84 -2.69 18.18
N MET A 328 -11.07 -1.79 17.26
CA MET A 328 -10.27 -0.58 17.08
C MET A 328 -10.17 0.29 18.36
N PRO A 329 -11.22 0.47 19.18
CA PRO A 329 -11.16 1.31 20.38
C PRO A 329 -10.14 0.81 21.44
N VAL A 330 -9.80 -0.47 21.44
CA VAL A 330 -8.79 -1.04 22.36
C VAL A 330 -7.39 -0.44 22.09
N PHE A 331 -7.13 -0.02 20.85
CA PHE A 331 -5.80 0.42 20.38
C PHE A 331 -5.69 1.90 20.07
N VAL A 332 -6.82 2.57 19.81
CA VAL A 332 -6.88 4.00 19.53
C VAL A 332 -7.21 4.70 20.85
N ARG A 333 -6.21 5.34 21.49
CA ARG A 333 -6.50 6.25 22.61
C ARG A 333 -7.26 7.45 22.06
N GLU A 334 -8.40 7.77 22.64
CA GLU A 334 -9.00 9.09 22.43
C GLU A 334 -7.94 10.16 22.73
N PRO A 335 -7.86 11.24 21.93
CA PRO A 335 -7.09 12.41 22.35
C PRO A 335 -7.64 12.82 23.70
N THR A 336 -6.86 12.68 24.77
CA THR A 336 -7.20 13.29 26.06
C THR A 336 -7.55 14.73 25.75
N ALA A 337 -8.82 15.12 25.99
CA ALA A 337 -9.25 16.49 25.91
C ALA A 337 -8.21 17.30 26.70
N ARG A 338 -7.49 18.19 26.02
CA ARG A 338 -6.64 19.16 26.70
C ARG A 338 -7.57 19.87 27.69
N ALA A 339 -7.30 19.67 28.96
CA ALA A 339 -7.91 20.46 30.00
C ALA A 339 -7.72 21.92 29.60
N ALA A 340 -8.83 22.62 29.39
CA ALA A 340 -8.84 24.05 29.28
C ALA A 340 -8.49 24.58 30.69
N GLU A 341 -7.29 25.06 30.85
CA GLU A 341 -6.88 26.04 31.85
C GLU A 341 -6.37 27.29 31.13
#